data_db965f1c3840f07b5a9a06c8b2af4085
#
_entry.id   db965f1c3840f07b5a9a06c8b2af4085
#
_cell.length_a   1.000
_cell.length_b   1.000
_cell.length_c   1.000
_cell.angle_alpha   90.00
_cell.angle_beta   90.00
_cell.angle_gamma   90.00
#
_symmetry.space_group_name_H-M   'P 1'
#
loop_
_entity.id
_entity.type
_entity.pdbx_description
1 polymer ?
#
loop_
_entity_poly.entity_id
_entity_poly.type
_entity_poly.pdbx_seq_one_letter_code
_entity_poly.pdbx_strand_id
1 'polypeptide(L)'
;MCESIEWGKIMTDLTERLDMMEAAIKKPGFRKSAGRANEVNYWLFDYPPENELEVRERIARLKAENESGANDFTLAVFDLYDIIIDFLENKNFIEKCFDFEKKKGFERITQAVSNPMKFKDDDSIIVKHLKDNTPDNAIVFLTGIGKCYPIHRSHKVLNNLHQAFVKAPVVMFFPVY
;
A
#
# COMPACT_ATOMS: atom_id res chain seq x y z
N MET A 1 -8.55 17.62 2.67
CA MET A 1 -7.28 18.06 3.24
C MET A 1 -6.71 16.83 3.94
N CYS A 2 -5.66 16.23 3.38
CA CYS A 2 -5.05 15.02 3.97
C CYS A 2 -4.32 15.49 5.23
N GLU A 3 -4.81 15.12 6.41
CA GLU A 3 -3.98 15.22 7.61
C GLU A 3 -2.88 14.18 7.49
N SER A 4 -1.78 14.58 6.86
CA SER A 4 -0.51 13.91 7.07
C SER A 4 -0.16 14.14 8.54
N ILE A 5 -0.44 13.17 9.41
CA ILE A 5 0.27 13.11 10.67
C ILE A 5 1.73 13.03 10.27
N GLU A 6 2.44 14.17 10.38
CA GLU A 6 3.88 14.23 10.12
C GLU A 6 4.60 13.41 11.20
N TRP A 7 4.71 12.10 10.97
CA TRP A 7 5.52 11.20 11.79
C TRP A 7 7.02 11.54 11.73
N GLY A 8 7.39 12.59 10.96
CA GLY A 8 8.73 12.73 10.44
C GLY A 8 9.51 14.00 10.74
N LYS A 9 8.98 15.03 11.36
CA LYS A 9 9.75 16.30 11.43
C LYS A 9 10.58 16.52 12.68
N ILE A 10 10.48 15.69 13.71
CA ILE A 10 11.18 15.91 15.00
C ILE A 10 12.01 14.70 15.46
N MET A 11 11.80 13.49 14.87
CA MET A 11 12.47 12.27 15.33
C MET A 11 13.41 11.75 14.23
N THR A 12 14.68 11.66 14.57
CA THR A 12 15.76 11.19 13.68
C THR A 12 15.85 9.65 13.62
N ASP A 13 15.19 8.93 14.51
CA ASP A 13 15.26 7.46 14.59
C ASP A 13 14.02 6.80 13.99
N LEU A 14 14.24 5.95 12.98
CA LEU A 14 13.20 5.17 12.32
C LEU A 14 12.48 4.24 13.31
N THR A 15 13.20 3.64 14.25
CA THR A 15 12.63 2.74 15.25
C THR A 15 11.58 3.44 16.10
N GLU A 16 11.86 4.66 16.57
CA GLU A 16 10.89 5.46 17.33
C GLU A 16 9.65 5.81 16.50
N ARG A 17 9.83 6.14 15.22
CA ARG A 17 8.72 6.41 14.30
C ARG A 17 7.83 5.18 14.09
N LEU A 18 8.45 4.01 13.94
CA LEU A 18 7.73 2.74 13.83
C LEU A 18 6.97 2.40 15.11
N ASP A 19 7.55 2.65 16.28
CA ASP A 19 6.90 2.45 17.58
C ASP A 19 5.70 3.40 17.75
N MET A 20 5.82 4.65 17.34
CA MET A 20 4.73 5.61 17.35
C MET A 20 3.58 5.20 16.40
N MET A 21 3.90 4.74 15.21
CA MET A 21 2.92 4.23 14.26
C MET A 21 2.20 3.02 14.84
N GLU A 22 2.93 2.06 15.41
CA GLU A 22 2.37 0.89 16.08
C GLU A 22 1.43 1.26 17.24
N ALA A 23 1.85 2.20 18.09
CA ALA A 23 1.01 2.70 19.17
C ALA A 23 -0.25 3.41 18.66
N ALA A 24 -0.17 4.11 17.53
CA ALA A 24 -1.30 4.83 16.96
C ALA A 24 -2.35 3.90 16.36
N ILE A 25 -1.95 2.87 15.60
CA ILE A 25 -2.90 1.92 15.00
C ILE A 25 -3.65 1.10 16.06
N LYS A 26 -3.06 0.88 17.24
CA LYS A 26 -3.69 0.19 18.37
C LYS A 26 -4.75 1.03 19.10
N LYS A 27 -4.80 2.34 18.85
CA LYS A 27 -5.81 3.21 19.49
C LYS A 27 -7.18 2.99 18.84
N PRO A 28 -8.27 2.83 19.64
CA PRO A 28 -9.61 2.64 19.08
C PRO A 28 -10.07 3.79 18.17
N GLY A 29 -9.56 5.01 18.38
CA GLY A 29 -9.86 6.19 17.55
C GLY A 29 -9.32 6.09 16.14
N PHE A 30 -8.24 5.34 15.92
CA PHE A 30 -7.63 5.18 14.60
C PHE A 30 -8.59 4.55 13.58
N ARG A 31 -9.45 3.62 14.01
CA ARG A 31 -10.44 2.95 13.16
C ARG A 31 -11.78 3.70 13.09
N LYS A 32 -12.12 4.48 14.13
CA LYS A 32 -13.42 5.15 14.21
C LYS A 32 -13.58 6.33 13.26
N SER A 33 -12.50 6.88 12.76
CA SER A 33 -12.55 7.97 11.78
C SER A 33 -13.08 7.51 10.40
N ALA A 34 -13.10 6.21 10.13
CA ALA A 34 -13.64 5.63 8.89
C ALA A 34 -15.16 5.82 8.68
N GLY A 35 -15.88 6.43 9.61
CA GLY A 35 -17.35 6.54 9.57
C GLY A 35 -17.92 7.97 9.48
N ARG A 36 -17.09 9.01 9.53
CA ARG A 36 -17.59 10.39 9.36
C ARG A 36 -17.42 10.83 7.92
N ALA A 37 -18.49 11.30 7.33
CA ALA A 37 -18.58 11.76 5.96
C ALA A 37 -17.35 12.61 5.56
N ASN A 38 -16.58 12.13 4.56
CA ASN A 38 -15.41 12.75 3.92
C ASN A 38 -14.06 12.75 4.67
N GLU A 39 -13.88 12.07 5.80
CA GLU A 39 -12.55 11.85 6.35
C GLU A 39 -12.03 10.48 5.91
N VAL A 40 -11.18 10.49 4.91
CA VAL A 40 -10.53 9.28 4.41
C VAL A 40 -9.28 9.05 5.25
N ASN A 41 -9.25 7.95 5.98
CA ASN A 41 -8.17 7.58 6.88
C ASN A 41 -6.99 6.99 6.11
N TYR A 42 -6.20 7.85 5.47
CA TYR A 42 -4.97 7.51 4.78
C TYR A 42 -3.78 8.15 5.46
N TRP A 43 -2.82 7.31 5.85
CA TRP A 43 -1.56 7.74 6.43
C TRP A 43 -0.41 7.31 5.54
N LEU A 44 0.57 8.18 5.43
CA LEU A 44 1.81 7.89 4.73
C LEU A 44 2.93 7.71 5.75
N PHE A 45 3.58 6.54 5.71
CA PHE A 45 4.80 6.27 6.45
C PHE A 45 5.97 6.25 5.47
N ASP A 46 6.69 7.35 5.43
CA ASP A 46 7.89 7.52 4.61
C ASP A 46 9.15 7.09 5.36
N TYR A 47 10.13 6.55 4.64
CA TYR A 47 11.39 6.10 5.23
C TYR A 47 12.50 6.11 4.18
N PRO A 48 13.81 6.21 4.59
CA PRO A 48 14.93 6.06 3.69
C PRO A 48 14.96 4.66 3.06
N PRO A 49 15.24 4.50 1.75
CA PRO A 49 15.23 3.21 1.08
C PRO A 49 16.20 2.17 1.67
N GLU A 50 17.29 2.60 2.26
CA GLU A 50 18.25 1.77 2.96
C GLU A 50 17.65 1.03 4.18
N ASN A 51 16.56 1.55 4.72
CA ASN A 51 15.85 0.97 5.86
C ASN A 51 14.69 0.03 5.44
N GLU A 52 14.55 -0.28 4.17
CA GLU A 52 13.47 -1.15 3.64
C GLU A 52 13.37 -2.49 4.38
N LEU A 53 14.51 -3.12 4.71
CA LEU A 53 14.51 -4.41 5.42
C LEU A 53 13.97 -4.28 6.84
N GLU A 54 14.37 -3.24 7.57
CA GLU A 54 13.89 -2.97 8.92
C GLU A 54 12.37 -2.74 8.95
N VAL A 55 11.86 -1.96 7.99
CA VAL A 55 10.42 -1.71 7.85
C VAL A 55 9.66 -3.01 7.56
N ARG A 56 10.17 -3.86 6.66
CA ARG A 56 9.56 -5.16 6.35
C ARG A 56 9.55 -6.10 7.55
N GLU A 57 10.64 -6.18 8.29
CA GLU A 57 10.73 -7.01 9.50
C GLU A 57 9.72 -6.54 10.55
N ARG A 58 9.58 -5.22 10.75
CA ARG A 58 8.58 -4.66 11.65
C ARG A 58 7.16 -5.02 11.22
N ILE A 59 6.84 -4.87 9.94
CA ILE A 59 5.51 -5.21 9.40
C ILE A 59 5.22 -6.71 9.56
N ALA A 60 6.19 -7.57 9.25
CA ALA A 60 6.04 -9.02 9.40
C ALA A 60 5.79 -9.42 10.86
N ARG A 61 6.51 -8.81 11.81
CA ARG A 61 6.30 -9.02 13.24
C ARG A 61 4.89 -8.58 13.67
N LEU A 62 4.47 -7.37 13.29
CA LEU A 62 3.13 -6.86 13.61
C LEU A 62 2.01 -7.74 13.05
N LYS A 63 2.21 -8.26 11.83
CA LYS A 63 1.27 -9.19 11.22
C LYS A 63 1.17 -10.50 12.02
N ALA A 64 2.30 -11.10 12.38
CA ALA A 64 2.33 -12.32 13.18
C ALA A 64 1.71 -12.13 14.57
N GLU A 65 1.99 -11.01 15.24
CA GLU A 65 1.37 -10.65 16.52
C GLU A 65 -0.16 -10.50 16.37
N ASN A 66 -0.62 -9.87 15.29
CA ASN A 66 -2.05 -9.71 15.03
C ASN A 66 -2.74 -11.04 14.74
N GLU A 67 -2.12 -11.92 13.96
CA GLU A 67 -2.62 -13.28 13.68
C GLU A 67 -2.71 -14.15 14.93
N SER A 68 -1.89 -13.91 15.95
CA SER A 68 -1.99 -14.59 17.25
C SER A 68 -3.16 -14.09 18.13
N GLY A 69 -3.93 -13.12 17.66
CA GLY A 69 -5.08 -12.57 18.40
C GLY A 69 -4.73 -11.49 19.43
N ALA A 70 -3.54 -10.89 19.33
CA ALA A 70 -3.08 -9.85 20.27
C ALA A 70 -3.85 -8.53 20.16
N ASN A 71 -4.62 -8.33 19.11
CA ASN A 71 -5.34 -7.08 18.84
C ASN A 71 -6.84 -7.34 18.58
N ASP A 72 -7.66 -6.31 18.78
CA ASP A 72 -9.09 -6.32 18.51
C ASP A 72 -9.46 -5.94 17.07
N PHE A 73 -8.48 -5.92 16.17
CA PHE A 73 -8.62 -5.64 14.74
C PHE A 73 -7.80 -6.62 13.90
N THR A 74 -8.12 -6.71 12.62
CA THR A 74 -7.33 -7.48 11.66
C THR A 74 -6.33 -6.58 10.95
N LEU A 75 -5.05 -6.97 10.92
CA LEU A 75 -4.03 -6.29 10.13
C LEU A 75 -3.93 -6.96 8.75
N ALA A 76 -4.48 -6.30 7.74
CA ALA A 76 -4.41 -6.75 6.35
C ALA A 76 -3.21 -6.10 5.65
N VAL A 77 -2.21 -6.90 5.30
CA VAL A 77 -0.99 -6.42 4.63
C VAL A 77 -1.03 -6.82 3.16
N PHE A 78 -0.96 -5.82 2.27
CA PHE A 78 -0.93 -6.01 0.83
C PHE A 78 0.35 -5.43 0.24
N ASP A 79 1.06 -6.21 -0.57
CA ASP A 79 2.17 -5.72 -1.37
C ASP A 79 1.66 -5.34 -2.77
N LEU A 80 1.83 -4.08 -3.14
CA LEU A 80 1.32 -3.56 -4.40
C LEU A 80 1.96 -4.24 -5.62
N TYR A 81 3.25 -4.56 -5.52
CA TYR A 81 3.96 -5.24 -6.58
C TYR A 81 3.42 -6.66 -6.78
N ASP A 82 3.17 -7.38 -5.70
CA ASP A 82 2.62 -8.74 -5.76
C ASP A 82 1.22 -8.74 -6.39
N ILE A 83 0.36 -7.77 -6.03
CA ILE A 83 -0.96 -7.61 -6.68
C ILE A 83 -0.82 -7.43 -8.21
N ILE A 84 0.17 -6.66 -8.64
CA ILE A 84 0.43 -6.44 -10.07
C ILE A 84 0.90 -7.73 -10.74
N ILE A 85 1.82 -8.46 -10.13
CA ILE A 85 2.34 -9.72 -10.68
C ILE A 85 1.22 -10.77 -10.77
N ASP A 86 0.46 -10.96 -9.69
CA ASP A 86 -0.68 -11.90 -9.66
C ASP A 86 -1.70 -11.60 -10.78
N PHE A 87 -1.98 -10.30 -11.01
CA PHE A 87 -2.86 -9.91 -12.11
C PHE A 87 -2.29 -10.30 -13.47
N LEU A 88 -1.00 -10.07 -13.70
CA LEU A 88 -0.35 -10.41 -14.97
C LEU A 88 -0.29 -11.93 -15.18
N GLU A 89 -0.01 -12.71 -14.13
CA GLU A 89 0.00 -14.17 -14.17
C GLU A 89 -1.39 -14.72 -14.48
N ASN A 90 -2.42 -14.28 -13.76
CA ASN A 90 -3.80 -14.69 -13.96
C ASN A 90 -4.35 -14.38 -15.36
N LYS A 91 -3.75 -13.39 -16.05
CA LYS A 91 -4.06 -13.04 -17.45
C LYS A 91 -3.15 -13.70 -18.46
N ASN A 92 -2.19 -14.53 -18.03
CA ASN A 92 -1.15 -15.10 -18.88
C ASN A 92 -0.38 -14.01 -19.68
N PHE A 93 -0.09 -12.90 -19.03
CA PHE A 93 0.60 -11.75 -19.65
C PHE A 93 2.10 -11.73 -19.39
N ILE A 94 2.61 -12.47 -18.45
CA ILE A 94 4.04 -12.46 -18.09
C ILE A 94 4.92 -12.82 -19.31
N GLU A 95 4.63 -13.93 -19.99
CA GLU A 95 5.36 -14.33 -21.20
C GLU A 95 5.29 -13.27 -22.32
N LYS A 96 4.10 -12.67 -22.48
CA LYS A 96 3.91 -11.58 -23.45
C LYS A 96 4.70 -10.35 -23.07
N CYS A 97 4.88 -10.06 -21.78
CA CYS A 97 5.73 -8.98 -21.29
C CYS A 97 7.19 -9.19 -21.67
N PHE A 98 7.73 -10.41 -21.48
CA PHE A 98 9.10 -10.74 -21.88
C PHE A 98 9.31 -10.61 -23.38
N ASP A 99 8.38 -11.11 -24.19
CA ASP A 99 8.45 -10.98 -25.65
C ASP A 99 8.34 -9.54 -26.12
N PHE A 100 7.51 -8.77 -25.45
CA PHE A 100 7.31 -7.36 -25.79
C PHE A 100 8.53 -6.52 -25.41
N GLU A 101 9.15 -6.79 -24.26
CA GLU A 101 10.36 -6.13 -23.81
C GLU A 101 11.51 -6.38 -24.79
N LYS A 102 11.71 -7.64 -25.21
CA LYS A 102 12.73 -8.00 -26.23
C LYS A 102 12.54 -7.25 -27.56
N LYS A 103 11.29 -7.02 -27.98
CA LYS A 103 10.96 -6.40 -29.28
C LYS A 103 10.92 -4.87 -29.23
N LYS A 104 10.50 -4.27 -28.13
CA LYS A 104 10.14 -2.85 -28.04
C LYS A 104 10.87 -2.07 -26.95
N GLY A 105 11.62 -2.78 -26.09
CA GLY A 105 12.37 -2.20 -24.99
C GLY A 105 11.53 -1.87 -23.75
N PHE A 106 12.24 -1.53 -22.68
CA PHE A 106 11.69 -1.34 -21.34
C PHE A 106 10.64 -0.21 -21.25
N GLU A 107 10.86 0.92 -21.91
CA GLU A 107 9.92 2.05 -21.85
C GLU A 107 8.51 1.70 -22.39
N ARG A 108 8.47 0.87 -23.43
CA ARG A 108 7.22 0.43 -24.04
C ARG A 108 6.48 -0.60 -23.22
N ILE A 109 7.20 -1.47 -22.49
CA ILE A 109 6.58 -2.46 -21.63
C ILE A 109 5.88 -1.80 -20.43
N THR A 110 6.45 -0.75 -19.84
CA THR A 110 5.81 -0.05 -18.73
C THR A 110 4.44 0.50 -19.10
N GLN A 111 4.29 1.05 -20.31
CA GLN A 111 3.01 1.50 -20.83
C GLN A 111 2.05 0.34 -21.12
N ALA A 112 2.56 -0.74 -21.73
CA ALA A 112 1.77 -1.92 -22.05
C ALA A 112 1.23 -2.63 -20.81
N VAL A 113 1.99 -2.64 -19.72
CA VAL A 113 1.59 -3.21 -18.43
C VAL A 113 0.60 -2.29 -17.70
N SER A 114 0.82 -0.96 -17.71
CA SER A 114 -0.03 -0.03 -16.97
C SER A 114 -1.43 0.17 -17.58
N ASN A 115 -1.57 0.03 -18.90
CA ASN A 115 -2.85 0.28 -19.58
C ASN A 115 -3.98 -0.69 -19.16
N PRO A 116 -3.79 -2.03 -19.15
CA PRO A 116 -4.84 -2.96 -18.76
C PRO A 116 -5.21 -2.91 -17.27
N MET A 117 -4.35 -2.32 -16.43
CA MET A 117 -4.58 -2.22 -14.99
C MET A 117 -5.54 -1.09 -14.61
N LYS A 118 -5.93 -0.23 -15.54
CA LYS A 118 -6.90 0.87 -15.35
C LYS A 118 -6.62 1.71 -14.10
N PHE A 119 -5.38 2.05 -13.85
CA PHE A 119 -4.97 2.77 -12.63
C PHE A 119 -5.62 4.14 -12.42
N LYS A 120 -6.41 4.61 -13.37
CA LYS A 120 -7.07 5.92 -13.30
C LYS A 120 -8.54 5.85 -12.93
N ASP A 121 -9.11 4.65 -12.91
CA ASP A 121 -10.55 4.46 -12.77
C ASP A 121 -10.87 3.82 -11.40
N ASP A 122 -12.10 4.01 -10.93
CA ASP A 122 -12.63 3.34 -9.72
C ASP A 122 -12.61 1.81 -9.85
N ASP A 123 -12.52 1.29 -11.07
CA ASP A 123 -12.33 -0.13 -11.44
C ASP A 123 -10.86 -0.55 -11.49
N SER A 124 -9.95 0.20 -10.88
CA SER A 124 -8.55 -0.19 -10.74
C SER A 124 -8.44 -1.57 -10.11
N ILE A 125 -7.57 -2.43 -10.68
CA ILE A 125 -7.31 -3.77 -10.14
C ILE A 125 -6.90 -3.75 -8.68
N ILE A 126 -6.17 -2.70 -8.28
CA ILE A 126 -5.70 -2.51 -6.90
C ILE A 126 -6.89 -2.25 -5.98
N VAL A 127 -7.75 -1.29 -6.35
CA VAL A 127 -8.96 -0.96 -5.58
C VAL A 127 -9.86 -2.17 -5.43
N LYS A 128 -10.07 -2.91 -6.52
CA LYS A 128 -10.88 -4.12 -6.51
C LYS A 128 -10.27 -5.18 -5.61
N HIS A 129 -8.97 -5.45 -5.75
CA HIS A 129 -8.27 -6.42 -4.92
C HIS A 129 -8.39 -6.09 -3.43
N LEU A 130 -8.18 -4.82 -3.06
CA LEU A 130 -8.34 -4.37 -1.68
C LEU A 130 -9.78 -4.50 -1.18
N LYS A 131 -10.78 -4.11 -1.98
CA LYS A 131 -12.20 -4.25 -1.61
C LYS A 131 -12.60 -5.71 -1.34
N ASP A 132 -12.15 -6.61 -2.21
CA ASP A 132 -12.52 -8.02 -2.16
C ASP A 132 -11.79 -8.78 -1.03
N ASN A 133 -10.57 -8.37 -0.67
CA ASN A 133 -9.71 -9.10 0.26
C ASN A 133 -9.51 -8.41 1.63
N THR A 134 -10.08 -7.22 1.86
CA THR A 134 -9.98 -6.56 3.16
C THR A 134 -11.10 -7.07 4.08
N PRO A 135 -10.76 -7.69 5.23
CA PRO A 135 -11.74 -8.10 6.23
C PRO A 135 -12.48 -6.91 6.85
N ASP A 136 -13.59 -7.19 7.51
CA ASP A 136 -14.24 -6.19 8.35
C ASP A 136 -13.38 -5.89 9.58
N ASN A 137 -13.49 -4.66 10.10
CA ASN A 137 -12.67 -4.19 11.21
C ASN A 137 -11.15 -4.32 10.98
N ALA A 138 -10.71 -4.13 9.74
CA ALA A 138 -9.31 -4.20 9.37
C ALA A 138 -8.61 -2.82 9.42
N ILE A 139 -7.29 -2.89 9.56
CA ILE A 139 -6.36 -1.82 9.17
C ILE A 139 -5.54 -2.37 8.01
N VAL A 140 -5.44 -1.60 6.93
CA VAL A 140 -4.71 -1.99 5.73
C VAL A 140 -3.31 -1.41 5.76
N PHE A 141 -2.29 -2.25 5.63
CA PHE A 141 -0.93 -1.85 5.32
C PHE A 141 -0.68 -2.09 3.83
N LEU A 142 -0.29 -1.04 3.11
CA LEU A 142 0.05 -1.11 1.70
C LEU A 142 1.56 -0.91 1.53
N THR A 143 2.23 -1.96 1.08
CA THR A 143 3.69 -2.02 0.89
C THR A 143 4.05 -2.19 -0.59
N GLY A 144 5.34 -2.29 -0.91
CA GLY A 144 5.80 -2.60 -2.27
C GLY A 144 5.65 -1.46 -3.28
N ILE A 145 5.27 -0.26 -2.84
CA ILE A 145 5.02 0.89 -3.72
C ILE A 145 6.29 1.28 -4.48
N GLY A 146 7.45 1.27 -3.82
CA GLY A 146 8.73 1.55 -4.44
C GLY A 146 9.13 0.56 -5.54
N LYS A 147 8.76 -0.72 -5.39
CA LYS A 147 9.02 -1.77 -6.37
C LYS A 147 8.26 -1.55 -7.69
N CYS A 148 7.15 -0.80 -7.66
CA CYS A 148 6.30 -0.58 -8.83
C CYS A 148 6.81 0.50 -9.78
N TYR A 149 7.85 1.23 -9.41
CA TYR A 149 8.47 2.22 -10.32
C TYR A 149 9.25 1.51 -11.45
N PRO A 150 9.13 1.95 -12.71
CA PRO A 150 8.35 3.08 -13.22
C PRO A 150 6.95 2.71 -13.76
N ILE A 151 6.47 1.50 -13.55
CA ILE A 151 5.16 1.03 -14.04
C ILE A 151 4.06 1.91 -13.45
N HIS A 152 4.21 2.27 -12.18
CA HIS A 152 3.26 3.11 -11.49
C HIS A 152 3.94 4.14 -10.58
N ARG A 153 3.38 5.37 -10.56
CA ARG A 153 3.86 6.44 -9.67
C ARG A 153 2.99 6.47 -8.41
N SER A 154 3.62 6.48 -7.25
CA SER A 154 2.99 6.44 -5.93
C SER A 154 1.81 7.40 -5.74
N HIS A 155 1.94 8.66 -6.19
CA HIS A 155 0.87 9.66 -6.07
C HIS A 155 -0.43 9.28 -6.83
N LYS A 156 -0.32 8.50 -7.91
CA LYS A 156 -1.50 8.02 -8.65
C LYS A 156 -2.22 6.90 -7.89
N VAL A 157 -1.45 6.00 -7.24
CA VAL A 157 -2.03 4.97 -6.36
C VAL A 157 -2.82 5.64 -5.24
N LEU A 158 -2.18 6.60 -4.56
CA LEU A 158 -2.78 7.32 -3.45
C LEU A 158 -4.10 8.00 -3.84
N ASN A 159 -4.09 8.75 -4.96
CA ASN A 159 -5.27 9.46 -5.42
C ASN A 159 -6.44 8.53 -5.74
N ASN A 160 -6.18 7.40 -6.39
CA ASN A 160 -7.23 6.44 -6.72
C ASN A 160 -7.78 5.72 -5.49
N LEU A 161 -6.91 5.29 -4.60
CA LEU A 161 -7.32 4.64 -3.37
C LEU A 161 -8.15 5.58 -2.50
N HIS A 162 -7.73 6.83 -2.37
CA HIS A 162 -8.41 7.84 -1.58
C HIS A 162 -9.86 8.09 -2.04
N GLN A 163 -10.13 7.99 -3.34
CA GLN A 163 -11.45 8.20 -3.90
C GLN A 163 -12.32 6.94 -3.87
N ALA A 164 -11.70 5.77 -4.04
CA ALA A 164 -12.41 4.54 -4.35
C ALA A 164 -12.43 3.51 -3.22
N PHE A 165 -11.54 3.60 -2.23
CA PHE A 165 -11.46 2.66 -1.11
C PHE A 165 -11.66 3.35 0.24
N VAL A 166 -12.81 3.12 0.84
CA VAL A 166 -13.23 3.71 2.14
C VAL A 166 -13.55 2.68 3.21
N LYS A 167 -13.30 1.39 2.92
CA LYS A 167 -13.70 0.27 3.79
C LYS A 167 -12.91 0.20 5.10
N ALA A 168 -11.64 0.61 5.07
CA ALA A 168 -10.73 0.52 6.22
C ALA A 168 -9.69 1.64 6.16
N PRO A 169 -9.10 2.02 7.31
CA PRO A 169 -7.93 2.89 7.34
C PRO A 169 -6.73 2.24 6.63
N VAL A 170 -5.97 3.07 5.91
CA VAL A 170 -4.81 2.62 5.12
C VAL A 170 -3.55 3.32 5.58
N VAL A 171 -2.51 2.56 5.90
CA VAL A 171 -1.14 3.05 6.09
C VAL A 171 -0.31 2.62 4.88
N MET A 172 0.20 3.59 4.15
CA MET A 172 1.04 3.37 2.98
C MET A 172 2.51 3.52 3.35
N PHE A 173 3.31 2.50 3.07
CA PHE A 173 4.75 2.51 3.31
C PHE A 173 5.49 2.93 2.05
N PHE A 174 6.22 4.02 2.14
CA PHE A 174 6.81 4.66 0.98
C PHE A 174 8.29 5.01 1.18
N PRO A 175 9.23 4.35 0.44
CA PRO A 175 10.63 4.75 0.45
C PRO A 175 10.80 6.10 -0.28
N VAL A 176 11.46 7.07 0.37
CA VAL A 176 11.77 8.40 -0.17
C VAL A 176 13.28 8.60 -0.26
N TYR A 177 13.74 9.15 -1.39
CA TYR A 177 15.15 9.48 -1.64
C TYR A 177 15.45 10.90 -1.24
#